data_6cbb232f266404653f2239dee321a7bf
#
_entry.id   6cbb232f266404653f2239dee321a7bf
#
_cell.length_a   1.000
_cell.length_b   1.000
_cell.length_c   1.000
_cell.angle_alpha   90.00
_cell.angle_beta   90.00
_cell.angle_gamma   90.00
#
_symmetry.space_group_name_H-M   'P 1'
#
loop_
_entity.id
_entity.type
_entity.pdbx_description
1 polymer ?
#
loop_
_entity_poly.entity_id
_entity_poly.type
_entity_poly.pdbx_seq_one_letter_code
_entity_poly.pdbx_strand_id
1 'polypeptide(L)'
;MTTLATRLMPIENSMARNVVLAIAGSLLVAIAAQVTVPFWPVPMTLQTMAVLLVGGAYGARLGAATLGLYALEGAIGLPFFAGGKHGIFDAKLDYLLPASSMGYVVGFIIAAWLVGRLAQSGWINSLARMIMATLAGAVILYVPGLIWLAFWATKTQGFDAATAVQKSLEWGLYPFVYGDAIKAAIVGLGLSASWKSLKP
;
A
#
# COMPACT_ATOMS: atom_id res chain seq x y z
N MET A 1 -12.11 -15.24 12.51
CA MET A 1 -12.71 -13.89 12.32
C MET A 1 -13.13 -13.75 10.86
N THR A 2 -14.39 -13.46 10.60
CA THR A 2 -14.94 -13.28 9.24
C THR A 2 -14.42 -11.96 8.65
N THR A 3 -13.86 -12.01 7.46
CA THR A 3 -13.45 -10.84 6.66
C THR A 3 -14.36 -10.68 5.45
N LEU A 4 -14.31 -9.55 4.76
CA LEU A 4 -15.09 -9.37 3.53
C LEU A 4 -14.71 -10.43 2.49
N ALA A 5 -13.41 -10.69 2.31
CA ALA A 5 -12.92 -11.70 1.38
C ALA A 5 -13.41 -13.11 1.70
N THR A 6 -13.50 -13.50 2.98
CA THR A 6 -14.04 -14.82 3.34
C THR A 6 -15.54 -14.97 3.11
N ARG A 7 -16.28 -13.86 3.09
CA ARG A 7 -17.72 -13.87 2.73
C ARG A 7 -17.95 -13.96 1.23
N LEU A 8 -17.11 -13.28 0.45
CA LEU A 8 -17.21 -13.28 -1.01
C LEU A 8 -16.71 -14.58 -1.63
N MET A 9 -15.80 -15.29 -0.95
CA MET A 9 -15.15 -16.49 -1.47
C MET A 9 -15.26 -17.65 -0.45
N PRO A 10 -16.41 -18.33 -0.38
CA PRO A 10 -16.65 -19.39 0.58
C PRO A 10 -16.02 -20.73 0.13
N ILE A 11 -14.71 -20.74 -0.11
CA ILE A 11 -13.94 -21.95 -0.40
C ILE A 11 -13.66 -22.65 0.92
N GLU A 12 -13.97 -23.94 1.02
CA GLU A 12 -13.80 -24.75 2.24
C GLU A 12 -12.33 -24.88 2.62
N ASN A 13 -11.44 -25.08 1.65
CA ASN A 13 -9.99 -25.10 1.90
C ASN A 13 -9.48 -23.68 2.15
N SER A 14 -9.27 -23.35 3.43
CA SER A 14 -8.81 -22.02 3.85
C SER A 14 -7.42 -21.66 3.32
N MET A 15 -6.54 -22.65 3.11
CA MET A 15 -5.20 -22.43 2.58
C MET A 15 -5.24 -22.08 1.09
N ALA A 16 -5.96 -22.85 0.29
CA ALA A 16 -6.13 -22.60 -1.14
C ALA A 16 -6.78 -21.22 -1.36
N ARG A 17 -7.85 -20.89 -0.60
CA ARG A 17 -8.47 -19.58 -0.65
C ARG A 17 -7.46 -18.45 -0.36
N ASN A 18 -6.68 -18.58 0.70
CA ASN A 18 -5.73 -17.53 1.09
C ASN A 18 -4.63 -17.33 0.05
N VAL A 19 -4.16 -18.39 -0.59
CA VAL A 19 -3.18 -18.33 -1.70
C VAL A 19 -3.79 -17.60 -2.90
N VAL A 20 -4.99 -17.98 -3.32
CA VAL A 20 -5.69 -17.33 -4.44
C VAL A 20 -5.92 -15.84 -4.16
N LEU A 21 -6.37 -15.50 -2.96
CA LEU A 21 -6.59 -14.12 -2.55
C LEU A 21 -5.28 -13.34 -2.49
N ALA A 22 -4.19 -13.93 -2.00
CA ALA A 22 -2.89 -13.26 -1.94
C ALA A 22 -2.37 -12.95 -3.35
N ILE A 23 -2.44 -13.90 -4.28
CA ILE A 23 -2.06 -13.69 -5.69
C ILE A 23 -2.96 -12.64 -6.34
N ALA A 24 -4.28 -12.75 -6.20
CA ALA A 24 -5.20 -11.77 -6.78
C ALA A 24 -4.99 -10.37 -6.21
N GLY A 25 -4.71 -10.26 -4.91
CA GLY A 25 -4.44 -8.98 -4.25
C GLY A 25 -3.10 -8.38 -4.66
N SER A 26 -2.03 -9.18 -4.80
CA SER A 26 -0.73 -8.69 -5.28
C SER A 26 -0.82 -8.19 -6.72
N LEU A 27 -1.52 -8.92 -7.60
CA LEU A 27 -1.79 -8.49 -8.97
C LEU A 27 -2.62 -7.20 -9.02
N LEU A 28 -3.64 -7.06 -8.17
CA LEU A 28 -4.41 -5.82 -8.07
C LEU A 28 -3.51 -4.62 -7.74
N VAL A 29 -2.61 -4.78 -6.76
CA VAL A 29 -1.66 -3.73 -6.39
C VAL A 29 -0.67 -3.45 -7.52
N ALA A 30 -0.20 -4.49 -8.22
CA ALA A 30 0.69 -4.35 -9.37
C ALA A 30 0.02 -3.60 -10.54
N ILE A 31 -1.25 -3.90 -10.84
CA ILE A 31 -2.04 -3.17 -11.86
C ILE A 31 -2.23 -1.71 -11.42
N ALA A 32 -2.58 -1.47 -10.17
CA ALA A 32 -2.73 -0.13 -9.62
C ALA A 32 -1.42 0.68 -9.64
N ALA A 33 -0.28 0.01 -9.59
CA ALA A 33 1.04 0.61 -9.72
C ALA A 33 1.32 1.17 -11.13
N GLN A 34 0.67 0.63 -12.17
CA GLN A 34 0.85 1.10 -13.55
C GLN A 34 0.01 2.34 -13.85
N VAL A 35 -1.04 2.61 -13.06
CA VAL A 35 -1.83 3.84 -13.18
C VAL A 35 -1.11 4.94 -12.42
N THR A 36 -0.29 5.70 -13.14
CA THR A 36 0.64 6.66 -12.56
C THR A 36 0.45 8.06 -13.11
N VAL A 37 0.59 9.07 -12.23
CA VAL A 37 0.88 10.44 -12.62
C VAL A 37 2.37 10.66 -12.36
N PRO A 38 3.14 11.08 -13.38
CA PRO A 38 4.59 11.18 -13.27
C PRO A 38 5.01 12.37 -12.41
N PHE A 39 5.31 12.12 -11.14
CA PHE A 39 6.03 13.04 -10.27
C PHE A 39 7.46 12.52 -10.06
N TRP A 40 8.38 13.41 -9.82
CA TRP A 40 9.77 13.05 -9.51
C TRP A 40 10.12 13.49 -8.09
N PRO A 41 10.85 12.70 -7.31
CA PRO A 41 11.37 11.35 -7.59
C PRO A 41 10.39 10.21 -7.27
N VAL A 42 9.21 10.50 -6.72
CA VAL A 42 8.19 9.52 -6.35
C VAL A 42 6.95 9.73 -7.20
N PRO A 43 6.54 8.76 -8.05
CA PRO A 43 5.33 8.88 -8.85
C PRO A 43 4.07 8.73 -7.97
N MET A 44 3.02 9.49 -8.30
CA MET A 44 1.70 9.27 -7.72
C MET A 44 1.03 8.09 -8.43
N THR A 45 0.47 7.14 -7.68
CA THR A 45 -0.15 5.93 -8.24
C THR A 45 -1.52 5.66 -7.60
N LEU A 46 -2.26 4.71 -8.16
CA LEU A 46 -3.45 4.15 -7.52
C LEU A 46 -3.12 3.10 -6.44
N GLN A 47 -1.86 2.78 -6.21
CA GLN A 47 -1.45 1.74 -5.26
C GLN A 47 -1.99 1.96 -3.85
N THR A 48 -1.96 3.19 -3.33
CA THR A 48 -2.48 3.51 -1.99
C THR A 48 -3.92 3.01 -1.84
N MET A 49 -4.75 3.22 -2.87
CA MET A 49 -6.14 2.76 -2.88
C MET A 49 -6.24 1.23 -2.84
N ALA A 50 -5.46 0.53 -3.68
CA ALA A 50 -5.43 -0.93 -3.71
C ALA A 50 -4.92 -1.55 -2.40
N VAL A 51 -3.88 -0.97 -1.81
CA VAL A 51 -3.31 -1.39 -0.52
C VAL A 51 -4.33 -1.31 0.61
N LEU A 52 -5.02 -0.17 0.73
CA LEU A 52 -6.05 0.04 1.77
C LEU A 52 -7.25 -0.90 1.56
N LEU A 53 -7.63 -1.14 0.29
CA LEU A 53 -8.70 -2.07 -0.07
C LEU A 53 -8.34 -3.52 0.32
N VAL A 54 -7.15 -3.98 -0.05
CA VAL A 54 -6.64 -5.32 0.29
C VAL A 54 -6.58 -5.48 1.81
N GLY A 55 -6.02 -4.50 2.53
CA GLY A 55 -5.96 -4.54 3.99
C GLY A 55 -7.34 -4.68 4.62
N GLY A 56 -8.28 -3.82 4.27
CA GLY A 56 -9.63 -3.82 4.83
C GLY A 56 -10.47 -5.03 4.46
N ALA A 57 -10.34 -5.53 3.22
CA ALA A 57 -11.10 -6.66 2.73
C ALA A 57 -10.55 -8.02 3.23
N TYR A 58 -9.23 -8.18 3.30
CA TYR A 58 -8.58 -9.45 3.64
C TYR A 58 -8.30 -9.60 5.15
N GLY A 59 -8.26 -8.48 5.87
CA GLY A 59 -7.88 -8.46 7.28
C GLY A 59 -6.37 -8.41 7.48
N ALA A 60 -5.95 -8.24 8.74
CA ALA A 60 -4.57 -7.89 9.09
C ALA A 60 -3.51 -8.87 8.56
N ARG A 61 -3.67 -10.17 8.85
CA ARG A 61 -2.64 -11.17 8.51
C ARG A 61 -2.54 -11.41 7.01
N LEU A 62 -3.67 -11.65 6.35
CA LEU A 62 -3.67 -11.95 4.92
C LEU A 62 -3.36 -10.69 4.11
N GLY A 63 -3.87 -9.52 4.50
CA GLY A 63 -3.53 -8.24 3.87
C GLY A 63 -2.03 -7.96 3.91
N ALA A 64 -1.39 -8.05 5.09
CA ALA A 64 0.04 -7.86 5.20
C ALA A 64 0.85 -8.90 4.40
N ALA A 65 0.44 -10.18 4.44
CA ALA A 65 1.08 -11.23 3.65
C ALA A 65 0.96 -10.98 2.13
N THR A 66 -0.19 -10.49 1.66
CA THR A 66 -0.42 -10.11 0.26
C THR A 66 0.52 -8.99 -0.18
N LEU A 67 0.71 -7.95 0.65
CA LEU A 67 1.63 -6.86 0.34
C LEU A 67 3.10 -7.29 0.47
N GLY A 68 3.41 -8.22 1.38
CA GLY A 68 4.72 -8.89 1.43
C GLY A 68 5.01 -9.69 0.16
N LEU A 69 4.03 -10.43 -0.35
CA LEU A 69 4.13 -11.14 -1.63
C LEU A 69 4.37 -10.17 -2.79
N TYR A 70 3.56 -9.10 -2.90
CA TYR A 70 3.75 -8.05 -3.90
C TYR A 70 5.19 -7.47 -3.87
N ALA A 71 5.70 -7.16 -2.67
CA ALA A 71 7.06 -6.64 -2.50
C ALA A 71 8.11 -7.65 -2.96
N LEU A 72 7.93 -8.93 -2.63
CA LEU A 72 8.82 -10.02 -3.04
C LEU A 72 8.79 -10.23 -4.55
N GLU A 73 7.61 -10.28 -5.17
CA GLU A 73 7.41 -10.43 -6.60
C GLU A 73 8.13 -9.32 -7.39
N GLY A 74 7.98 -8.06 -6.96
CA GLY A 74 8.71 -6.94 -7.56
C GLY A 74 10.23 -7.04 -7.31
N ALA A 75 10.66 -7.47 -6.13
CA ALA A 75 12.07 -7.60 -5.77
C ALA A 75 12.81 -8.66 -6.60
N ILE A 76 12.16 -9.79 -6.90
CA ILE A 76 12.73 -10.88 -7.70
C ILE A 76 12.69 -10.63 -9.22
N GLY A 77 12.15 -9.49 -9.67
CA GLY A 77 12.25 -9.07 -11.07
C GLY A 77 10.94 -8.97 -11.85
N LEU A 78 9.77 -9.20 -11.23
CA LEU A 78 8.51 -8.96 -11.92
C LEU A 78 8.26 -7.43 -12.03
N PRO A 79 7.75 -6.92 -13.17
CA PRO A 79 7.57 -5.50 -13.42
C PRO A 79 6.36 -4.91 -12.65
N PHE A 80 6.32 -5.15 -11.34
CA PHE A 80 5.17 -4.88 -10.48
C PHE A 80 5.22 -3.50 -9.85
N PHE A 81 6.40 -2.88 -9.74
CA PHE A 81 6.52 -1.55 -9.15
C PHE A 81 6.08 -0.46 -10.13
N ALA A 82 5.86 0.74 -9.60
CA ALA A 82 5.36 1.88 -10.37
C ALA A 82 6.18 2.13 -11.64
N GLY A 83 5.48 2.25 -12.77
CA GLY A 83 6.10 2.44 -14.09
C GLY A 83 6.82 1.21 -14.63
N GLY A 84 6.39 -0.01 -14.25
CA GLY A 84 6.98 -1.27 -14.71
C GLY A 84 8.37 -1.56 -14.13
N LYS A 85 8.77 -0.82 -13.10
CA LYS A 85 10.05 -1.05 -12.41
C LYS A 85 10.04 -2.37 -11.64
N HIS A 86 11.23 -2.92 -11.46
CA HIS A 86 11.44 -4.18 -10.75
C HIS A 86 12.85 -4.24 -10.15
N GLY A 87 13.04 -5.23 -9.25
CA GLY A 87 14.33 -5.48 -8.62
C GLY A 87 14.60 -4.57 -7.42
N ILE A 88 15.57 -4.99 -6.62
CA ILE A 88 16.05 -4.23 -5.46
C ILE A 88 17.19 -3.28 -5.90
N PHE A 89 17.67 -3.41 -7.15
CA PHE A 89 18.83 -2.74 -7.67
C PHE A 89 18.45 -1.79 -8.79
N ASP A 90 18.95 -0.58 -8.76
CA ASP A 90 18.96 0.29 -9.93
C ASP A 90 20.25 0.02 -10.72
N ALA A 91 20.13 -0.69 -11.84
CA ALA A 91 21.26 -1.06 -12.69
C ALA A 91 22.03 0.15 -13.30
N LYS A 92 21.45 1.35 -13.23
CA LYS A 92 22.10 2.57 -13.71
C LYS A 92 23.02 3.21 -12.68
N LEU A 93 22.86 2.88 -11.41
CA LEU A 93 23.60 3.54 -10.32
C LEU A 93 24.73 2.69 -9.74
N ASP A 94 24.92 1.46 -10.24
CA ASP A 94 25.97 0.52 -9.76
C ASP A 94 25.95 0.30 -8.22
N TYR A 95 24.84 0.66 -7.55
CA TYR A 95 24.62 0.57 -6.13
C TYR A 95 23.36 -0.20 -5.79
N LEU A 96 23.42 -0.95 -4.69
CA LEU A 96 22.30 -1.56 -3.95
C LEU A 96 21.34 -0.50 -3.36
N LEU A 97 21.01 0.56 -4.09
CA LEU A 97 20.02 1.53 -3.62
C LEU A 97 18.71 1.28 -4.34
N PRO A 98 17.74 0.67 -3.62
CA PRO A 98 16.38 0.54 -4.13
C PRO A 98 15.81 1.92 -4.54
N ALA A 99 14.83 1.89 -5.45
CA ALA A 99 14.17 3.11 -5.92
C ALA A 99 13.76 4.05 -4.77
N SER A 100 13.69 5.36 -5.04
CA SER A 100 13.27 6.40 -4.08
C SER A 100 11.98 6.07 -3.32
N SER A 101 11.11 5.26 -3.91
CA SER A 101 9.79 4.87 -3.35
C SER A 101 9.78 3.57 -2.54
N MET A 102 10.92 2.89 -2.34
CA MET A 102 10.95 1.57 -1.69
C MET A 102 10.45 1.60 -0.24
N GLY A 103 10.68 2.69 0.49
CA GLY A 103 10.15 2.87 1.84
C GLY A 103 8.62 2.82 1.88
N TYR A 104 7.94 3.30 0.83
CA TYR A 104 6.48 3.21 0.74
C TYR A 104 6.01 1.77 0.56
N VAL A 105 6.75 0.92 -0.14
CA VAL A 105 6.42 -0.52 -0.27
C VAL A 105 6.43 -1.20 1.10
N VAL A 106 7.39 -0.87 1.96
CA VAL A 106 7.38 -1.31 3.37
C VAL A 106 6.16 -0.74 4.10
N GLY A 107 5.85 0.53 3.88
CA GLY A 107 4.67 1.20 4.43
C GLY A 107 3.36 0.54 4.02
N PHE A 108 3.26 -0.01 2.82
CA PHE A 108 2.07 -0.73 2.34
C PHE A 108 1.75 -1.96 3.19
N ILE A 109 2.77 -2.72 3.61
CA ILE A 109 2.60 -3.90 4.47
C ILE A 109 2.01 -3.47 5.82
N ILE A 110 2.56 -2.40 6.41
CA ILE A 110 2.11 -1.86 7.70
C ILE A 110 0.69 -1.28 7.58
N ALA A 111 0.42 -0.52 6.52
CA ALA A 111 -0.90 0.06 6.27
C ALA A 111 -1.98 -1.01 6.08
N ALA A 112 -1.71 -2.04 5.27
CA ALA A 112 -2.64 -3.15 5.07
C ALA A 112 -2.92 -3.91 6.38
N TRP A 113 -1.88 -4.15 7.18
CA TRP A 113 -2.05 -4.76 8.51
C TRP A 113 -2.92 -3.92 9.42
N LEU A 114 -2.65 -2.61 9.53
CA LEU A 114 -3.38 -1.69 10.41
C LEU A 114 -4.86 -1.60 10.01
N VAL A 115 -5.14 -1.31 8.73
CA VAL A 115 -6.53 -1.20 8.22
C VAL A 115 -7.26 -2.52 8.40
N GLY A 116 -6.61 -3.64 8.09
CA GLY A 116 -7.17 -4.96 8.31
C GLY A 116 -7.48 -5.26 9.78
N ARG A 117 -6.61 -4.84 10.70
CA ARG A 117 -6.81 -5.01 12.14
C ARG A 117 -8.01 -4.19 12.64
N LEU A 118 -8.12 -2.93 12.19
CA LEU A 118 -9.23 -2.07 12.54
C LEU A 118 -10.55 -2.57 11.93
N ALA A 119 -10.55 -3.03 10.68
CA ALA A 119 -11.73 -3.64 10.06
C ALA A 119 -12.22 -4.86 10.86
N GLN A 120 -11.30 -5.76 11.25
CA GLN A 120 -11.59 -6.95 12.05
C GLN A 120 -12.06 -6.65 13.48
N SER A 121 -11.68 -5.50 14.06
CA SER A 121 -12.17 -5.06 15.36
C SER A 121 -13.58 -4.42 15.29
N GLY A 122 -14.26 -4.53 14.14
CA GLY A 122 -15.64 -4.08 13.97
C GLY A 122 -15.80 -2.67 13.40
N TRP A 123 -14.70 -1.98 13.06
CA TRP A 123 -14.77 -0.65 12.44
C TRP A 123 -15.47 -0.67 11.07
N ILE A 124 -15.43 -1.78 10.36
CA ILE A 124 -16.09 -1.99 9.07
C ILE A 124 -17.62 -1.83 9.14
N ASN A 125 -18.21 -1.98 10.34
CA ASN A 125 -19.65 -1.82 10.56
C ASN A 125 -20.12 -0.35 10.57
N SER A 126 -19.19 0.60 10.73
CA SER A 126 -19.46 2.04 10.78
C SER A 126 -18.70 2.74 9.67
N LEU A 127 -19.42 3.49 8.84
CA LEU A 127 -18.85 4.26 7.74
C LEU A 127 -17.75 5.22 8.22
N ALA A 128 -18.03 6.01 9.24
CA ALA A 128 -17.06 6.98 9.76
C ALA A 128 -15.80 6.30 10.30
N ARG A 129 -15.94 5.20 11.06
CA ARG A 129 -14.81 4.44 11.58
C ARG A 129 -13.99 3.82 10.46
N MET A 130 -14.64 3.28 9.41
CA MET A 130 -13.91 2.67 8.30
C MET A 130 -13.14 3.70 7.48
N ILE A 131 -13.71 4.88 7.25
CA ILE A 131 -12.99 6.01 6.64
C ILE A 131 -11.79 6.43 7.53
N MET A 132 -11.97 6.54 8.84
CA MET A 132 -10.85 6.84 9.75
C MET A 132 -9.77 5.76 9.71
N ALA A 133 -10.14 4.48 9.61
CA ALA A 133 -9.19 3.38 9.50
C ALA A 133 -8.36 3.47 8.22
N THR A 134 -8.99 3.75 7.08
CA THR A 134 -8.30 3.90 5.80
C THR A 134 -7.44 5.16 5.75
N LEU A 135 -7.89 6.27 6.34
CA LEU A 135 -7.07 7.48 6.51
C LEU A 135 -5.84 7.21 7.40
N ALA A 136 -6.01 6.50 8.53
CA ALA A 136 -4.89 6.10 9.37
C ALA A 136 -3.88 5.22 8.62
N GLY A 137 -4.38 4.29 7.79
CA GLY A 137 -3.57 3.49 6.89
C GLY A 137 -2.82 4.33 5.86
N ALA A 138 -3.47 5.35 5.28
CA ALA A 138 -2.83 6.28 4.35
C ALA A 138 -1.75 7.14 5.02
N VAL A 139 -1.92 7.49 6.29
CA VAL A 139 -0.91 8.26 7.05
C VAL A 139 0.29 7.40 7.44
N ILE A 140 0.05 6.18 7.96
CA ILE A 140 1.14 5.35 8.48
C ILE A 140 2.14 4.92 7.41
N LEU A 141 1.71 4.77 6.15
CA LEU A 141 2.61 4.39 5.05
C LEU A 141 3.67 5.46 4.74
N TYR A 142 3.39 6.74 5.05
CA TYR A 142 4.35 7.81 4.85
C TYR A 142 5.55 7.71 5.80
N VAL A 143 5.40 7.13 6.98
CA VAL A 143 6.49 7.06 7.97
C VAL A 143 7.73 6.36 7.38
N PRO A 144 7.67 5.08 6.97
CA PRO A 144 8.83 4.45 6.34
C PRO A 144 9.14 5.05 4.96
N GLY A 145 8.13 5.55 4.23
CA GLY A 145 8.29 6.18 2.93
C GLY A 145 9.20 7.42 2.99
N LEU A 146 8.90 8.35 3.89
CA LEU A 146 9.65 9.60 4.03
C LEU A 146 11.04 9.38 4.65
N ILE A 147 11.16 8.48 5.63
CA ILE A 147 12.47 8.10 6.19
C ILE A 147 13.38 7.56 5.08
N TRP A 148 12.86 6.65 4.28
CA TRP A 148 13.61 6.09 3.15
C TRP A 148 13.96 7.15 2.10
N LEU A 149 13.00 8.00 1.74
CA LEU A 149 13.21 9.04 0.73
C LEU A 149 14.27 10.07 1.19
N ALA A 150 14.29 10.44 2.47
CA ALA A 150 15.32 11.31 3.02
C ALA A 150 16.70 10.63 2.96
N PHE A 151 16.80 9.35 3.34
CA PHE A 151 18.03 8.58 3.21
C PHE A 151 18.48 8.47 1.74
N TRP A 152 17.56 8.19 0.83
CA TRP A 152 17.85 8.14 -0.61
C TRP A 152 18.35 9.49 -1.11
N ALA A 153 17.75 10.59 -0.69
CA ALA A 153 18.14 11.94 -1.10
C ALA A 153 19.56 12.31 -0.61
N THR A 154 19.94 11.94 0.61
CA THR A 154 21.32 12.15 1.09
C THR A 154 22.34 11.36 0.27
N LYS A 155 22.01 10.10 -0.08
CA LYS A 155 22.95 9.20 -0.78
C LYS A 155 23.09 9.51 -2.27
N THR A 156 21.99 9.91 -2.93
CA THR A 156 21.98 10.08 -4.40
C THR A 156 22.08 11.52 -4.85
N GLN A 157 21.61 12.48 -4.04
CA GLN A 157 21.61 13.90 -4.38
C GLN A 157 22.67 14.70 -3.58
N GLY A 158 23.33 14.06 -2.62
CA GLY A 158 24.36 14.72 -1.81
C GLY A 158 23.84 15.75 -0.80
N PHE A 159 22.54 15.75 -0.49
CA PHE A 159 21.97 16.67 0.48
C PHE A 159 22.44 16.36 1.90
N ASP A 160 22.61 17.39 2.72
CA ASP A 160 22.71 17.22 4.17
C ASP A 160 21.39 16.69 4.77
N ALA A 161 21.45 16.20 6.01
CA ALA A 161 20.32 15.55 6.64
C ALA A 161 19.07 16.45 6.78
N ALA A 162 19.25 17.74 7.08
CA ALA A 162 18.14 18.67 7.26
C ALA A 162 17.45 18.95 5.91
N THR A 163 18.24 19.25 4.88
CA THR A 163 17.75 19.46 3.51
C THR A 163 17.07 18.21 2.98
N ALA A 164 17.63 17.01 3.22
CA ALA A 164 17.05 15.75 2.76
C ALA A 164 15.68 15.48 3.41
N VAL A 165 15.51 15.76 4.69
CA VAL A 165 14.20 15.66 5.37
C VAL A 165 13.20 16.64 4.78
N GLN A 166 13.57 17.90 4.59
CA GLN A 166 12.70 18.90 3.95
C GLN A 166 12.28 18.45 2.54
N LYS A 167 13.23 18.01 1.72
CA LYS A 167 12.96 17.51 0.37
C LYS A 167 12.08 16.26 0.36
N SER A 168 12.24 15.37 1.33
CA SER A 168 11.38 14.19 1.44
C SER A 168 9.91 14.58 1.66
N LEU A 169 9.62 15.62 2.44
CA LEU A 169 8.27 16.15 2.62
C LEU A 169 7.73 16.80 1.35
N GLU A 170 8.55 17.65 0.69
CA GLU A 170 8.17 18.33 -0.55
C GLU A 170 7.87 17.35 -1.69
N TRP A 171 8.64 16.27 -1.80
CA TRP A 171 8.56 15.31 -2.91
C TRP A 171 7.70 14.09 -2.62
N GLY A 172 7.59 13.70 -1.36
CA GLY A 172 6.98 12.43 -0.97
C GLY A 172 5.70 12.56 -0.16
N LEU A 173 5.34 13.77 0.33
CA LEU A 173 4.14 13.98 1.13
C LEU A 173 3.20 15.01 0.49
N TYR A 174 3.65 16.25 0.35
CA TYR A 174 2.75 17.38 0.00
C TYR A 174 1.95 17.16 -1.29
N PRO A 175 2.50 16.62 -2.40
CA PRO A 175 1.73 16.41 -3.62
C PRO A 175 0.65 15.33 -3.49
N PHE A 176 0.78 14.42 -2.50
CA PHE A 176 -0.04 13.22 -2.39
C PHE A 176 -1.19 13.34 -1.40
N VAL A 177 -1.07 14.21 -0.39
CA VAL A 177 -2.01 14.29 0.75
C VAL A 177 -3.47 14.35 0.32
N TYR A 178 -3.83 15.23 -0.60
CA TYR A 178 -5.22 15.37 -1.05
C TYR A 178 -5.70 14.14 -1.84
N GLY A 179 -4.86 13.66 -2.77
CA GLY A 179 -5.18 12.48 -3.57
C GLY A 179 -5.36 11.23 -2.72
N ASP A 180 -4.48 11.01 -1.76
CA ASP A 180 -4.52 9.85 -0.89
C ASP A 180 -5.65 9.94 0.15
N ALA A 181 -5.99 11.14 0.63
CA ALA A 181 -7.16 11.33 1.47
C ALA A 181 -8.47 10.97 0.74
N ILE A 182 -8.61 11.39 -0.53
CA ILE A 182 -9.77 11.04 -1.37
C ILE A 182 -9.81 9.53 -1.63
N LYS A 183 -8.69 8.91 -2.01
CA LYS A 183 -8.61 7.46 -2.22
C LYS A 183 -8.98 6.68 -0.96
N ALA A 184 -8.47 7.11 0.21
CA ALA A 184 -8.78 6.49 1.49
C ALA A 184 -10.27 6.61 1.84
N ALA A 185 -10.89 7.77 1.60
CA ALA A 185 -12.32 7.95 1.82
C ALA A 185 -13.16 7.05 0.90
N ILE A 186 -12.83 6.96 -0.39
CA ILE A 186 -13.51 6.09 -1.35
C ILE A 186 -13.42 4.63 -0.91
N VAL A 187 -12.23 4.16 -0.50
CA VAL A 187 -12.04 2.79 -0.02
C VAL A 187 -12.83 2.53 1.26
N GLY A 188 -12.80 3.44 2.21
CA GLY A 188 -13.56 3.33 3.46
C GLY A 188 -15.06 3.23 3.22
N LEU A 189 -15.59 4.05 2.29
CA LEU A 189 -16.97 3.99 1.80
C LEU A 189 -17.29 2.62 1.19
N GLY A 190 -16.49 2.18 0.21
CA GLY A 190 -16.70 0.93 -0.50
C GLY A 190 -16.68 -0.28 0.42
N LEU A 191 -15.70 -0.36 1.34
CA LEU A 191 -15.59 -1.47 2.30
C LEU A 191 -16.78 -1.52 3.25
N SER A 192 -17.22 -0.37 3.81
CA SER A 192 -18.36 -0.33 4.72
C SER A 192 -19.67 -0.66 4.00
N ALA A 193 -19.88 -0.16 2.79
CA ALA A 193 -21.04 -0.44 1.97
C ALA A 193 -21.12 -1.94 1.60
N SER A 194 -20.04 -2.49 1.05
CA SER A 194 -19.96 -3.92 0.69
C SER A 194 -20.18 -4.84 1.90
N TRP A 195 -19.65 -4.46 3.06
CA TRP A 195 -19.87 -5.24 4.28
C TRP A 195 -21.34 -5.27 4.71
N LYS A 196 -22.03 -4.12 4.58
CA LYS A 196 -23.45 -4.02 4.92
C LYS A 196 -24.35 -4.80 3.95
N SER A 197 -24.03 -4.76 2.65
CA SER A 197 -24.80 -5.50 1.62
C SER A 197 -24.67 -7.02 1.74
N LEU A 198 -23.59 -7.51 2.35
CA LEU A 198 -23.33 -8.94 2.57
C LEU A 198 -23.75 -9.42 3.97
N LYS A 199 -24.35 -8.57 4.78
CA LYS A 199 -25.01 -9.03 6.02
C LYS A 199 -26.30 -9.73 5.65
N PRO A 200 -26.56 -10.94 6.19
CA PRO A 200 -27.85 -11.61 6.06
C PRO A 200 -28.94 -10.79 6.77
#